data_97be772547697c26c58a4aebc800413a
#
_entry.id   97be772547697c26c58a4aebc800413a
#
_cell.length_a   1.000
_cell.length_b   1.000
_cell.length_c   1.000
_cell.angle_alpha   90.00
_cell.angle_beta   90.00
_cell.angle_gamma   90.00
#
_symmetry.space_group_name_H-M   'P 1'
#
loop_
_entity.id
_entity.type
_entity.pdbx_description
1 polymer ?
#
loop_
_entity_poly.entity_id
_entity_poly.type
_entity_poly.pdbx_seq_one_letter_code
_entity_poly.pdbx_strand_id
1 'polypeptide(L)'
;MADYSKILAAHRRNQLAEPIRLPRGTHRFFATELLPLPVEKVFPFFSDAANLQAITPPELEFRILTPSPIEMREGTLIDYRLKLHGMGFRWRTRIAHWDPPHGFVDEQLKGPYAFWHHTHTFYDEGGKTRMDDEVLYRLPLWPLGEVAYPFVKSKVEGIFRYRRAKLREILGV
;
A
#
# COMPACT_ATOMS: atom_id res chain seq x y z
N MET A 1 0.45 13.17 15.67
CA MET A 1 -0.17 12.21 14.76
C MET A 1 -0.73 12.99 13.58
N ALA A 2 -0.32 12.68 12.35
CA ALA A 2 -0.88 13.36 11.18
C ALA A 2 -2.35 12.92 11.02
N ASP A 3 -3.22 13.89 10.71
CA ASP A 3 -4.64 13.62 10.49
C ASP A 3 -4.82 13.10 9.05
N TYR A 4 -4.76 11.80 8.90
CA TYR A 4 -4.80 11.09 7.61
C TYR A 4 -6.16 11.16 6.92
N SER A 5 -7.24 11.49 7.64
CA SER A 5 -8.57 11.71 7.05
C SER A 5 -8.54 12.89 6.08
N LYS A 6 -7.69 13.89 6.33
CA LYS A 6 -7.48 15.04 5.44
C LYS A 6 -6.74 14.67 4.17
N ILE A 7 -5.83 13.68 4.22
CA ILE A 7 -5.08 13.22 3.03
C ILE A 7 -6.04 12.56 2.03
N LEU A 8 -6.88 11.66 2.48
CA LEU A 8 -7.89 11.00 1.63
C LEU A 8 -8.93 12.00 1.10
N ALA A 9 -9.41 12.91 1.95
CA ALA A 9 -10.35 13.94 1.53
C ALA A 9 -9.74 14.91 0.50
N ALA A 10 -8.43 15.14 0.53
CA ALA A 10 -7.72 15.95 -0.45
C ALA A 10 -7.55 15.23 -1.78
N HIS A 11 -7.25 13.93 -1.77
CA HIS A 11 -7.17 13.10 -2.98
C HIS A 11 -8.53 13.05 -3.71
N ARG A 12 -9.64 12.89 -2.97
CA ARG A 12 -10.98 12.87 -3.55
C ARG A 12 -11.37 14.17 -4.26
N ARG A 13 -10.88 15.31 -3.84
CA ARG A 13 -11.28 16.63 -4.36
C ARG A 13 -10.35 17.19 -5.42
N ASN A 14 -9.30 16.46 -5.81
CA ASN A 14 -8.22 16.97 -6.67
C ASN A 14 -7.68 18.35 -6.19
N GLN A 15 -7.92 18.65 -4.91
CA GLN A 15 -7.42 19.83 -4.24
C GLN A 15 -6.13 19.41 -3.53
N LEU A 16 -5.02 19.93 -4.01
CA LEU A 16 -3.77 19.92 -3.27
C LEU A 16 -4.05 20.56 -1.91
N ALA A 17 -4.29 19.72 -0.90
CA ALA A 17 -4.32 20.18 0.47
C ALA A 17 -2.98 20.84 0.79
N GLU A 18 -2.96 21.74 1.76
CA GLU A 18 -1.73 22.34 2.26
C GLU A 18 -0.63 21.28 2.39
N PRO A 19 0.60 21.56 1.98
CA PRO A 19 1.66 20.57 1.96
C PRO A 19 1.84 20.01 3.36
N ILE A 20 1.48 18.73 3.53
CA ILE A 20 1.72 18.02 4.78
C ILE A 20 3.22 18.06 4.98
N ARG A 21 3.67 18.64 6.09
CA ARG A 21 5.10 18.62 6.45
C ARG A 21 5.50 17.20 6.81
N LEU A 22 5.96 16.47 5.81
CA LEU A 22 6.52 15.14 6.02
C LEU A 22 7.86 15.24 6.76
N PRO A 23 8.18 14.29 7.65
CA PRO A 23 9.49 14.22 8.28
C PRO A 23 10.62 14.21 7.25
N ARG A 24 11.75 14.82 7.56
CA ARG A 24 12.93 14.76 6.68
C ARG A 24 13.31 13.32 6.37
N GLY A 25 13.73 13.05 5.13
CA GLY A 25 14.05 11.70 4.65
C GLY A 25 12.81 10.86 4.32
N THR A 26 11.64 11.46 4.20
CA THR A 26 10.45 10.76 3.66
C THR A 26 10.49 10.75 2.15
N HIS A 27 10.38 9.56 1.60
CA HIS A 27 10.27 9.30 0.16
C HIS A 27 8.82 9.02 -0.22
N ARG A 28 8.50 9.29 -1.48
CA ARG A 28 7.20 9.03 -2.07
C ARG A 28 7.32 8.09 -3.25
N PHE A 29 6.51 7.04 -3.27
CA PHE A 29 6.18 6.26 -4.47
C PHE A 29 4.73 6.56 -4.83
N PHE A 30 4.46 6.71 -6.12
CA PHE A 30 3.10 6.92 -6.63
C PHE A 30 2.92 6.14 -7.92
N ALA A 31 1.80 5.45 -8.04
CA ALA A 31 1.41 4.75 -9.25
C ALA A 31 -0.09 4.89 -9.49
N THR A 32 -0.45 5.01 -10.75
CA THR A 32 -1.85 5.00 -11.20
C THR A 32 -2.05 3.79 -12.13
N GLU A 33 -3.18 3.11 -11.96
CA GLU A 33 -3.61 2.03 -12.82
C GLU A 33 -5.06 2.27 -13.27
N LEU A 34 -5.33 2.09 -14.57
CA LEU A 34 -6.68 2.11 -15.11
C LEU A 34 -7.09 0.67 -15.43
N LEU A 35 -8.11 0.19 -14.73
CA LEU A 35 -8.68 -1.14 -14.89
C LEU A 35 -10.02 -1.03 -15.62
N PRO A 36 -10.26 -1.80 -16.71
CA PRO A 36 -11.49 -1.74 -17.49
C PRO A 36 -12.64 -2.52 -16.81
N LEU A 37 -12.79 -2.33 -15.51
CA LEU A 37 -13.80 -2.94 -14.66
C LEU A 37 -14.37 -1.88 -13.70
N PRO A 38 -15.67 -1.96 -13.35
CA PRO A 38 -16.27 -1.06 -12.38
C PRO A 38 -15.69 -1.30 -10.97
N VAL A 39 -15.72 -0.26 -10.13
CA VAL A 39 -15.12 -0.29 -8.79
C VAL A 39 -15.68 -1.38 -7.89
N GLU A 40 -16.95 -1.72 -8.06
CA GLU A 40 -17.65 -2.80 -7.35
C GLU A 40 -17.08 -4.20 -7.64
N LYS A 41 -16.38 -4.35 -8.76
CA LYS A 41 -15.64 -5.59 -9.11
C LYS A 41 -14.17 -5.54 -8.69
N VAL A 42 -13.58 -4.36 -8.66
CA VAL A 42 -12.17 -4.17 -8.32
C VAL A 42 -11.95 -4.13 -6.80
N PHE A 43 -12.73 -3.31 -6.09
CA PHE A 43 -12.54 -3.08 -4.65
C PHE A 43 -12.64 -4.36 -3.80
N PRO A 44 -13.57 -5.32 -4.04
CA PRO A 44 -13.62 -6.57 -3.28
C PRO A 44 -12.33 -7.37 -3.29
N PHE A 45 -11.54 -7.30 -4.37
CA PHE A 45 -10.22 -7.95 -4.41
C PHE A 45 -9.26 -7.35 -3.38
N PHE A 46 -9.25 -6.03 -3.24
CA PHE A 46 -8.37 -5.31 -2.29
C PHE A 46 -8.90 -5.35 -0.85
N SER A 47 -10.19 -5.55 -0.67
CA SER A 47 -10.82 -5.68 0.65
C SER A 47 -10.63 -7.04 1.31
N ASP A 48 -10.06 -8.01 0.60
CA ASP A 48 -9.64 -9.30 1.16
C ASP A 48 -8.12 -9.34 1.33
N ALA A 49 -7.66 -9.31 2.57
CA ALA A 49 -6.24 -9.36 2.90
C ALA A 49 -5.55 -10.62 2.36
N ALA A 50 -6.26 -11.73 2.18
CA ALA A 50 -5.71 -12.97 1.63
C ALA A 50 -5.17 -12.78 0.20
N ASN A 51 -5.77 -11.89 -0.58
CA ASN A 51 -5.34 -11.59 -1.94
C ASN A 51 -3.97 -10.90 -2.01
N LEU A 52 -3.51 -10.27 -0.92
CA LEU A 52 -2.20 -9.63 -0.86
C LEU A 52 -1.07 -10.62 -1.17
N GLN A 53 -1.22 -11.88 -0.75
CA GLN A 53 -0.23 -12.90 -1.05
C GLN A 53 -0.15 -13.22 -2.54
N ALA A 54 -1.28 -13.21 -3.24
CA ALA A 54 -1.35 -13.51 -4.68
C ALA A 54 -0.66 -12.44 -5.55
N ILE A 55 -0.64 -11.19 -5.09
CA ILE A 55 -0.04 -10.05 -5.79
C ILE A 55 1.32 -9.62 -5.22
N THR A 56 1.90 -10.43 -4.34
CA THR A 56 3.24 -10.18 -3.77
C THR A 56 4.28 -11.06 -4.49
N PRO A 57 5.43 -10.50 -4.92
CA PRO A 57 6.47 -11.26 -5.59
C PRO A 57 6.90 -12.50 -4.81
N PRO A 58 7.03 -13.69 -5.45
CA PRO A 58 7.32 -14.94 -4.76
C PRO A 58 8.67 -14.95 -4.05
N GLU A 59 9.66 -14.19 -4.53
CA GLU A 59 10.96 -14.04 -3.89
C GLU A 59 10.91 -13.38 -2.50
N LEU A 60 9.80 -12.72 -2.17
CA LEU A 60 9.58 -12.16 -0.83
C LEU A 60 9.09 -13.22 0.18
N GLU A 61 8.80 -14.43 -0.24
CA GLU A 61 8.26 -15.51 0.60
C GLU A 61 7.19 -15.01 1.59
N PHE A 62 6.30 -14.17 1.06
CA PHE A 62 5.28 -13.49 1.86
C PHE A 62 4.26 -14.48 2.42
N ARG A 63 3.96 -14.37 3.71
CA ARG A 63 2.95 -15.19 4.40
C ARG A 63 2.20 -14.37 5.43
N ILE A 64 0.88 -14.38 5.36
CA ILE A 64 0.00 -13.82 6.39
C ILE A 64 0.03 -14.78 7.59
N LEU A 65 0.19 -14.20 8.78
CA LEU A 65 0.22 -14.92 10.07
C LEU A 65 -1.07 -14.75 10.84
N THR A 66 -1.81 -13.65 10.58
CA THR A 66 -3.14 -13.43 11.17
C THR A 66 -4.10 -14.51 10.67
N PRO A 67 -4.81 -15.22 11.57
CA PRO A 67 -5.79 -16.23 11.16
C PRO A 67 -6.88 -15.65 10.24
N SER A 68 -7.27 -16.42 9.23
CA SER A 68 -8.41 -16.11 8.36
C SER A 68 -9.72 -16.63 8.99
N PRO A 69 -10.88 -15.98 8.74
CA PRO A 69 -11.07 -14.77 7.92
C PRO A 69 -10.61 -13.48 8.62
N ILE A 70 -10.05 -12.52 7.86
CA ILE A 70 -9.64 -11.23 8.37
C ILE A 70 -10.71 -10.21 8.00
N GLU A 71 -11.44 -9.70 9.01
CA GLU A 71 -12.41 -8.65 8.80
C GLU A 71 -11.70 -7.30 8.59
N MET A 72 -11.84 -6.75 7.38
CA MET A 72 -11.24 -5.48 7.00
C MET A 72 -12.09 -4.30 7.48
N ARG A 73 -11.52 -3.53 8.40
CA ARG A 73 -12.11 -2.30 8.96
C ARG A 73 -11.04 -1.41 9.54
N GLU A 74 -11.38 -0.20 9.88
CA GLU A 74 -10.47 0.69 10.60
C GLU A 74 -10.02 0.05 11.92
N GLY A 75 -8.73 0.10 12.21
CA GLY A 75 -8.11 -0.51 13.38
C GLY A 75 -7.69 -1.98 13.21
N THR A 76 -8.08 -2.68 12.15
CA THR A 76 -7.68 -4.07 11.90
C THR A 76 -6.16 -4.19 11.85
N LEU A 77 -5.64 -5.18 12.58
CA LEU A 77 -4.21 -5.51 12.61
C LEU A 77 -3.95 -6.78 11.80
N ILE A 78 -2.95 -6.71 10.92
CA ILE A 78 -2.55 -7.84 10.09
C ILE A 78 -1.06 -8.08 10.30
N ASP A 79 -0.73 -9.28 10.76
CA ASP A 79 0.65 -9.74 10.91
C ASP A 79 1.05 -10.61 9.73
N TYR A 80 2.22 -10.36 9.17
CA TYR A 80 2.82 -11.21 8.16
C TYR A 80 4.33 -11.32 8.30
N ARG A 81 4.88 -12.32 7.65
CA ARG A 81 6.30 -12.54 7.49
C ARG A 81 6.66 -12.44 6.02
N LEU A 82 7.79 -11.81 5.76
CA LEU A 82 8.38 -11.75 4.43
C LEU A 82 9.90 -11.85 4.52
N LYS A 83 10.54 -12.20 3.42
CA LYS A 83 11.99 -12.15 3.27
C LYS A 83 12.38 -10.98 2.38
N LEU A 84 13.39 -10.22 2.83
CA LEU A 84 14.08 -9.23 2.02
C LEU A 84 15.57 -9.61 2.02
N HIS A 85 16.13 -9.89 0.85
CA HIS A 85 17.55 -10.29 0.68
C HIS A 85 17.97 -11.47 1.56
N GLY A 86 17.12 -12.50 1.65
CA GLY A 86 17.38 -13.67 2.47
C GLY A 86 17.12 -13.50 3.97
N MET A 87 16.94 -12.26 4.43
CA MET A 87 16.60 -11.97 5.83
C MET A 87 15.10 -11.96 6.06
N GLY A 88 14.64 -12.70 7.07
CA GLY A 88 13.24 -12.75 7.45
C GLY A 88 12.84 -11.55 8.31
N PHE A 89 11.75 -10.89 7.94
CA PHE A 89 11.15 -9.80 8.70
C PHE A 89 9.73 -10.16 9.12
N ARG A 90 9.35 -9.77 10.32
CA ARG A 90 7.95 -9.69 10.74
C ARG A 90 7.46 -8.28 10.45
N TRP A 91 6.27 -8.22 9.87
CA TRP A 91 5.62 -6.96 9.55
C TRP A 91 4.24 -6.96 10.20
N ARG A 92 3.89 -5.88 10.87
CA ARG A 92 2.54 -5.63 11.38
C ARG A 92 1.98 -4.39 10.74
N THR A 93 0.87 -4.55 10.05
CA THR A 93 0.07 -3.47 9.49
C THR A 93 -1.13 -3.17 10.37
N ARG A 94 -1.52 -1.91 10.41
CA ARG A 94 -2.82 -1.44 10.88
C ARG A 94 -3.56 -0.82 9.70
N ILE A 95 -4.83 -1.14 9.53
CA ILE A 95 -5.72 -0.37 8.67
C ILE A 95 -6.06 0.93 9.41
N ALA A 96 -5.42 2.02 8.99
CA ALA A 96 -5.53 3.32 9.65
C ALA A 96 -6.79 4.09 9.24
N HIS A 97 -7.32 3.78 8.04
CA HIS A 97 -8.57 4.32 7.55
C HIS A 97 -9.25 3.30 6.63
N TRP A 98 -10.59 3.25 6.65
CA TRP A 98 -11.38 2.32 5.86
C TRP A 98 -12.62 3.01 5.31
N ASP A 99 -12.72 3.15 4.00
CA ASP A 99 -13.79 3.88 3.31
C ASP A 99 -14.19 3.18 1.99
N PRO A 100 -14.88 2.02 2.08
CA PRO A 100 -15.32 1.29 0.90
C PRO A 100 -16.42 2.03 0.13
N PRO A 101 -16.44 1.98 -1.19
CA PRO A 101 -15.45 1.36 -2.07
C PRO A 101 -14.35 2.36 -2.53
N HIS A 102 -14.19 3.50 -1.86
CA HIS A 102 -13.37 4.62 -2.33
C HIS A 102 -11.89 4.50 -1.95
N GLY A 103 -11.55 3.74 -0.91
CA GLY A 103 -10.18 3.53 -0.53
C GLY A 103 -9.95 3.09 0.91
N PHE A 104 -8.68 2.89 1.22
CA PHE A 104 -8.22 2.60 2.57
C PHE A 104 -6.74 3.01 2.73
N VAL A 105 -6.31 3.05 3.98
CA VAL A 105 -4.92 3.34 4.33
C VAL A 105 -4.39 2.22 5.20
N ASP A 106 -3.22 1.71 4.85
CA ASP A 106 -2.46 0.81 5.69
C ASP A 106 -1.15 1.44 6.18
N GLU A 107 -0.82 1.21 7.45
CA GLU A 107 0.38 1.73 8.11
C GLU A 107 1.19 0.59 8.70
N GLN A 108 2.51 0.67 8.57
CA GLN A 108 3.41 -0.23 9.28
C GLN A 108 3.52 0.19 10.75
N LEU A 109 3.10 -0.68 11.66
CA LEU A 109 3.39 -0.55 13.09
C LEU A 109 4.72 -1.22 13.49
N LYS A 110 5.09 -2.30 12.78
CA LYS A 110 6.34 -3.02 12.95
C LYS A 110 6.83 -3.51 11.59
N GLY A 111 8.11 -3.30 11.29
CA GLY A 111 8.68 -3.71 10.02
C GLY A 111 10.05 -3.07 9.77
N PRO A 112 10.60 -3.20 8.56
CA PRO A 112 11.95 -2.75 8.23
C PRO A 112 12.08 -1.23 8.02
N TYR A 113 10.97 -0.52 7.82
CA TYR A 113 10.98 0.92 7.60
C TYR A 113 10.82 1.69 8.92
N ALA A 114 11.40 2.88 9.00
CA ALA A 114 11.14 3.79 10.11
C ALA A 114 9.75 4.42 10.04
N PHE A 115 9.18 4.47 8.84
CA PHE A 115 7.83 4.92 8.55
C PHE A 115 7.36 4.28 7.24
N TRP A 116 6.10 3.83 7.19
CA TRP A 116 5.43 3.35 5.99
C TRP A 116 3.96 3.64 6.11
N HIS A 117 3.44 4.35 5.14
CA HIS A 117 2.05 4.73 5.02
C HIS A 117 1.63 4.54 3.57
N HIS A 118 0.65 3.68 3.33
CA HIS A 118 0.21 3.33 2.00
C HIS A 118 -1.28 3.66 1.86
N THR A 119 -1.58 4.54 0.93
CA THR A 119 -2.94 4.95 0.59
C THR A 119 -3.35 4.29 -0.71
N HIS A 120 -4.48 3.60 -0.69
CA HIS A 120 -5.18 3.09 -1.86
C HIS A 120 -6.41 3.94 -2.11
N THR A 121 -6.55 4.47 -3.32
CA THR A 121 -7.73 5.26 -3.70
C THR A 121 -8.32 4.73 -5.00
N PHE A 122 -9.63 4.59 -5.05
CA PHE A 122 -10.36 4.06 -6.19
C PHE A 122 -11.36 5.11 -6.67
N TYR A 123 -11.35 5.37 -7.97
CA TYR A 123 -12.25 6.32 -8.64
C TYR A 123 -13.03 5.59 -9.71
N ASP A 124 -14.34 5.80 -9.75
CA ASP A 124 -15.17 5.41 -10.90
C ASP A 124 -14.93 6.39 -12.06
N GLU A 125 -14.51 5.86 -13.20
CA GLU A 125 -14.32 6.60 -14.44
C GLU A 125 -15.24 6.03 -15.53
N GLY A 126 -16.55 6.07 -15.27
CA GLY A 126 -17.56 5.67 -16.25
C GLY A 126 -17.56 4.15 -16.53
N GLY A 127 -17.61 3.33 -15.47
CA GLY A 127 -17.58 1.88 -15.54
C GLY A 127 -16.17 1.27 -15.64
N LYS A 128 -15.15 2.11 -15.51
CA LYS A 128 -13.75 1.71 -15.32
C LYS A 128 -13.29 2.20 -13.95
N THR A 129 -12.27 1.57 -13.40
CA THR A 129 -11.69 1.99 -12.13
C THR A 129 -10.31 2.57 -12.37
N ARG A 130 -10.10 3.83 -11.99
CA ARG A 130 -8.75 4.35 -11.76
C ARG A 130 -8.37 4.07 -10.32
N MET A 131 -7.28 3.35 -10.13
CA MET A 131 -6.68 3.05 -8.83
C MET A 131 -5.38 3.82 -8.70
N ASP A 132 -5.27 4.60 -7.62
CA ASP A 132 -4.05 5.31 -7.26
C ASP A 132 -3.45 4.69 -5.99
N ASP A 133 -2.18 4.29 -6.07
CA ASP A 133 -1.36 3.82 -4.96
C ASP A 133 -0.35 4.89 -4.58
N GLU A 134 -0.40 5.38 -3.35
CA GLU A 134 0.59 6.30 -2.80
C GLU A 134 1.26 5.71 -1.58
N VAL A 135 2.57 5.52 -1.65
CA VAL A 135 3.38 5.06 -0.51
C VAL A 135 4.31 6.16 -0.06
N LEU A 136 4.14 6.59 1.19
CA LEU A 136 5.10 7.45 1.89
C LEU A 136 5.92 6.58 2.82
N TYR A 137 7.24 6.59 2.66
CA TYR A 137 8.12 5.74 3.48
C TYR A 137 9.42 6.45 3.85
N ARG A 138 10.01 6.03 4.96
CA ARG A 138 11.31 6.51 5.45
C ARG A 138 12.19 5.33 5.82
N LEU A 139 13.45 5.40 5.42
CA LEU A 139 14.44 4.42 5.80
C LEU A 139 14.85 4.57 7.27
N PRO A 140 15.23 3.46 7.94
CA PRO A 140 15.78 3.54 9.29
C PRO A 140 17.15 4.23 9.27
N LEU A 141 17.64 4.63 10.47
CA LEU A 141 18.96 5.22 10.67
C LEU A 141 19.23 6.50 9.85
N TRP A 142 18.21 7.32 9.63
CA TRP A 142 18.38 8.60 8.93
C TRP A 142 19.42 9.49 9.64
N PRO A 143 20.37 10.18 8.94
CA PRO A 143 20.50 10.22 7.46
C PRO A 143 21.34 9.09 6.86
N LEU A 144 22.00 8.24 7.65
CA LEU A 144 22.89 7.18 7.15
C LEU A 144 22.16 6.14 6.27
N GLY A 145 20.90 5.87 6.59
CA GLY A 145 20.06 4.94 5.80
C GLY A 145 19.82 5.40 4.35
N GLU A 146 20.00 6.69 4.06
CA GLU A 146 19.79 7.24 2.72
C GLU A 146 20.77 6.69 1.67
N VAL A 147 21.92 6.17 2.09
CA VAL A 147 22.86 5.49 1.19
C VAL A 147 22.20 4.28 0.50
N ALA A 148 21.26 3.62 1.19
CA ALA A 148 20.52 2.49 0.66
C ALA A 148 19.31 2.91 -0.22
N TYR A 149 18.95 4.20 -0.25
CA TYR A 149 17.75 4.68 -0.91
C TYR A 149 17.62 4.26 -2.38
N PRO A 150 18.64 4.41 -3.26
CA PRO A 150 18.50 4.04 -4.67
C PRO A 150 18.12 2.56 -4.84
N PHE A 151 18.69 1.71 -4.00
CA PHE A 151 18.40 0.28 -3.99
C PHE A 151 16.99 -0.02 -3.47
N VAL A 152 16.59 0.58 -2.34
CA VAL A 152 15.24 0.40 -1.78
C VAL A 152 14.18 0.92 -2.75
N LYS A 153 14.40 2.09 -3.36
CA LYS A 153 13.52 2.65 -4.40
C LYS A 153 13.29 1.66 -5.54
N SER A 154 14.36 1.10 -6.11
CA SER A 154 14.27 0.10 -7.18
C SER A 154 13.47 -1.15 -6.76
N LYS A 155 13.61 -1.57 -5.50
CA LYS A 155 12.85 -2.72 -4.97
C LYS A 155 11.37 -2.40 -4.81
N VAL A 156 11.03 -1.24 -4.24
CA VAL A 156 9.63 -0.79 -4.12
C VAL A 156 8.98 -0.72 -5.50
N GLU A 157 9.63 -0.07 -6.47
CA GLU A 157 9.14 0.01 -7.85
C GLU A 157 8.96 -1.38 -8.50
N GLY A 158 9.89 -2.31 -8.23
CA GLY A 158 9.81 -3.69 -8.72
C GLY A 158 8.60 -4.45 -8.15
N ILE A 159 8.35 -4.30 -6.85
CA ILE A 159 7.20 -4.92 -6.17
C ILE A 159 5.89 -4.40 -6.78
N PHE A 160 5.74 -3.09 -6.95
CA PHE A 160 4.52 -2.52 -7.53
C PHE A 160 4.34 -2.84 -9.00
N ARG A 161 5.44 -2.96 -9.77
CA ARG A 161 5.37 -3.44 -11.16
C ARG A 161 4.85 -4.87 -11.25
N TYR A 162 5.37 -5.76 -10.40
CA TYR A 162 4.88 -7.15 -10.30
C TYR A 162 3.41 -7.20 -9.91
N ARG A 163 3.04 -6.43 -8.85
CA ARG A 163 1.66 -6.34 -8.35
C ARG A 163 0.69 -5.94 -9.45
N ARG A 164 1.03 -4.91 -10.24
CA ARG A 164 0.23 -4.45 -11.38
C ARG A 164 0.01 -5.55 -12.42
N ALA A 165 1.09 -6.22 -12.85
CA ALA A 165 0.99 -7.29 -13.83
C ALA A 165 0.13 -8.45 -13.33
N LYS A 166 0.33 -8.83 -12.05
CA LYS A 166 -0.40 -9.94 -11.44
C LYS A 166 -1.87 -9.61 -11.20
N LEU A 167 -2.17 -8.37 -10.84
CA LEU A 167 -3.55 -7.89 -10.68
C LEU A 167 -4.33 -7.99 -12.00
N ARG A 168 -3.73 -7.56 -13.12
CA ARG A 168 -4.34 -7.68 -14.45
C ARG A 168 -4.61 -9.12 -14.83
N GLU A 169 -3.65 -10.00 -14.59
CA GLU A 169 -3.80 -11.45 -14.83
C GLU A 169 -4.99 -12.02 -14.03
N ILE A 170 -5.08 -11.70 -12.73
CA ILE A 170 -6.13 -12.23 -11.84
C ILE A 170 -7.51 -11.68 -12.22
N LEU A 171 -7.59 -10.40 -12.57
CA LEU A 171 -8.85 -9.76 -12.96
C LEU A 171 -9.24 -10.05 -14.43
N GLY A 172 -8.37 -10.68 -15.22
CA GLY A 172 -8.63 -11.03 -16.61
C GLY A 172 -8.65 -9.84 -17.57
N VAL A 173 -7.79 -8.80 -17.33
CA VAL A 173 -7.78 -7.53 -18.08
C VAL A 173 -6.38 -7.10 -18.49
#